data_390f09d1cb707057c68f4ce731c2d695
#
_entry.id   390f09d1cb707057c68f4ce731c2d695
#
_cell.length_a   1.000
_cell.length_b   1.000
_cell.length_c   1.000
_cell.angle_alpha   90.00
_cell.angle_beta   90.00
_cell.angle_gamma   90.00
#
_symmetry.space_group_name_H-M   'P 1'
#
loop_
_entity.id
_entity.type
_entity.pdbx_description
1 polymer ?
#
loop_
_entity_poly.entity_id
_entity_poly.type
_entity_poly.pdbx_seq_one_letter_code
_entity_poly.pdbx_strand_id
1 'polypeptide(L)'
;MKKRTILLLFIVALFVVGCGFLQQYYRLEVCNFVSRDGESHGYYVYPDMSADSLYTLMCVDYEVQDEESWYTHSKHLLYQKPKSGYYRFPVEMGNKHLIRRLQLGQETPIKLSFTQSIRTRTQLAGAMGKKLLLDSAEVLQRLEDKTYLAQYGLTPETAVCLFIPNTYEVYWTMSADQLFARMHKEYLRFWNEERRAKAKALGLTPVEVATLASIVASET
;
A
#
# COMPACT_ATOMS: atom_id res chain seq x y z
N MET A 1 -15.42 36.45 -52.82
CA MET A 1 -14.89 35.08 -52.61
C MET A 1 -13.78 35.00 -51.56
N LYS A 2 -12.70 35.82 -51.67
CA LYS A 2 -11.56 35.74 -50.73
C LYS A 2 -11.87 35.85 -49.24
N LYS A 3 -12.78 36.73 -48.80
CA LYS A 3 -13.14 36.88 -47.36
C LYS A 3 -13.81 35.64 -46.74
N ARG A 4 -14.70 34.98 -47.49
CA ARG A 4 -15.38 33.74 -47.03
C ARG A 4 -14.38 32.58 -46.91
N THR A 5 -13.44 32.46 -47.82
CA THR A 5 -12.38 31.43 -47.79
C THR A 5 -11.45 31.63 -46.60
N ILE A 6 -11.05 32.89 -46.31
CA ILE A 6 -10.21 33.22 -45.15
C ILE A 6 -10.94 32.88 -43.83
N LEU A 7 -12.24 33.24 -43.73
CA LEU A 7 -13.03 32.91 -42.55
C LEU A 7 -13.14 31.36 -42.31
N LEU A 8 -13.34 30.63 -43.41
CA LEU A 8 -13.45 29.17 -43.37
C LEU A 8 -12.11 28.52 -42.91
N LEU A 9 -10.98 29.00 -43.40
CA LEU A 9 -9.66 28.54 -42.96
C LEU A 9 -9.41 28.86 -41.48
N PHE A 10 -9.86 30.02 -41.00
CA PHE A 10 -9.72 30.40 -39.61
C PHE A 10 -10.56 29.50 -38.68
N ILE A 11 -11.80 29.14 -39.09
CA ILE A 11 -12.67 28.22 -38.35
C ILE A 11 -12.04 26.82 -38.31
N VAL A 12 -11.52 26.34 -39.44
CA VAL A 12 -10.81 25.03 -39.46
C VAL A 12 -9.60 25.02 -38.57
N ALA A 13 -8.79 26.08 -38.59
CA ALA A 13 -7.64 26.20 -37.71
C ALA A 13 -8.04 26.19 -36.22
N LEU A 14 -9.06 26.94 -35.82
CA LEU A 14 -9.64 26.93 -34.48
C LEU A 14 -10.14 25.53 -34.08
N PHE A 15 -10.78 24.84 -34.98
CA PHE A 15 -11.30 23.48 -34.74
C PHE A 15 -10.13 22.48 -34.51
N VAL A 16 -9.08 22.54 -35.33
CA VAL A 16 -7.88 21.69 -35.18
C VAL A 16 -7.17 21.95 -33.86
N VAL A 17 -7.00 23.24 -33.50
CA VAL A 17 -6.43 23.62 -32.20
C VAL A 17 -7.29 23.13 -31.04
N GLY A 18 -8.63 23.29 -31.13
CA GLY A 18 -9.57 22.80 -30.13
C GLY A 18 -9.54 21.28 -29.96
N CYS A 19 -9.45 20.54 -31.05
CA CYS A 19 -9.29 19.07 -31.01
C CYS A 19 -7.97 18.66 -30.34
N GLY A 20 -6.85 19.38 -30.63
CA GLY A 20 -5.58 19.13 -29.99
C GLY A 20 -5.63 19.36 -28.47
N PHE A 21 -6.25 20.44 -28.01
CA PHE A 21 -6.44 20.68 -26.57
C PHE A 21 -7.31 19.63 -25.91
N LEU A 22 -8.40 19.21 -26.57
CA LEU A 22 -9.27 18.14 -26.05
C LEU A 22 -8.54 16.82 -25.94
N GLN A 23 -7.72 16.45 -26.92
CA GLN A 23 -6.94 15.24 -26.88
C GLN A 23 -5.91 15.29 -25.75
N GLN A 24 -5.19 16.40 -25.59
CA GLN A 24 -4.20 16.57 -24.51
C GLN A 24 -4.89 16.52 -23.14
N TYR A 25 -6.03 17.17 -22.98
CA TYR A 25 -6.83 17.09 -21.74
C TYR A 25 -7.25 15.65 -21.44
N TYR A 26 -7.71 14.91 -22.45
CA TYR A 26 -8.12 13.53 -22.29
C TYR A 26 -6.97 12.64 -21.81
N ARG A 27 -5.77 12.79 -22.40
CA ARG A 27 -4.57 12.03 -21.99
C ARG A 27 -4.11 12.36 -20.56
N LEU A 28 -4.22 13.64 -20.19
CA LEU A 28 -3.84 14.09 -18.86
C LEU A 28 -4.81 13.60 -17.77
N GLU A 29 -6.10 13.81 -17.96
CA GLU A 29 -7.10 13.61 -16.92
C GLU A 29 -7.75 12.23 -16.97
N VAL A 30 -7.96 11.65 -18.15
CA VAL A 30 -8.82 10.47 -18.32
C VAL A 30 -7.99 9.22 -18.64
N CYS A 31 -7.31 9.19 -19.78
CA CYS A 31 -6.69 7.97 -20.27
C CYS A 31 -5.41 8.23 -21.07
N ASN A 32 -4.28 7.80 -20.53
CA ASN A 32 -3.01 7.69 -21.25
C ASN A 32 -2.39 6.29 -21.09
N PHE A 33 -2.71 5.59 -20.02
CA PHE A 33 -2.29 4.21 -19.75
C PHE A 33 -3.50 3.29 -19.84
N VAL A 34 -3.41 2.28 -20.67
CA VAL A 34 -4.46 1.26 -20.86
C VAL A 34 -3.86 -0.11 -20.58
N SER A 35 -4.44 -0.86 -19.68
CA SER A 35 -3.99 -2.23 -19.37
C SER A 35 -4.12 -3.13 -20.59
N ARG A 36 -3.08 -3.93 -20.86
CA ARG A 36 -2.99 -4.83 -22.01
C ARG A 36 -3.88 -6.05 -21.89
N ASP A 37 -4.12 -6.50 -20.66
CA ASP A 37 -4.93 -7.68 -20.33
C ASP A 37 -6.32 -7.34 -19.77
N GLY A 38 -6.64 -6.04 -19.60
CA GLY A 38 -7.91 -5.59 -19.05
C GLY A 38 -8.02 -5.74 -17.54
N GLU A 39 -6.90 -6.00 -16.83
CA GLU A 39 -6.85 -6.15 -15.38
C GLU A 39 -6.16 -4.95 -14.71
N SER A 40 -6.37 -4.79 -13.42
CA SER A 40 -5.67 -3.79 -12.62
C SER A 40 -4.35 -4.35 -12.07
N HIS A 41 -3.24 -3.64 -12.24
CA HIS A 41 -1.91 -4.08 -11.86
C HIS A 41 -1.38 -3.37 -10.63
N GLY A 42 -0.58 -4.09 -9.82
CA GLY A 42 0.00 -3.60 -8.59
C GLY A 42 1.53 -3.51 -8.65
N TYR A 43 2.08 -2.38 -8.20
CA TYR A 43 3.51 -2.11 -8.22
C TYR A 43 4.03 -1.73 -6.84
N TYR A 44 5.17 -2.30 -6.47
CA TYR A 44 5.93 -1.88 -5.31
C TYR A 44 6.95 -0.82 -5.71
N VAL A 45 6.76 0.39 -5.21
CA VAL A 45 7.67 1.52 -5.44
C VAL A 45 8.61 1.60 -4.25
N TYR A 46 9.86 1.21 -4.46
CA TYR A 46 10.91 1.26 -3.44
C TYR A 46 11.48 2.68 -3.26
N PRO A 47 12.11 2.98 -2.11
CA PRO A 47 12.64 4.32 -1.81
C PRO A 47 13.62 4.87 -2.84
N ASP A 48 14.35 4.01 -3.55
CA ASP A 48 15.35 4.40 -4.54
C ASP A 48 14.86 4.31 -5.99
N MET A 49 13.60 3.90 -6.20
CA MET A 49 13.03 3.76 -7.54
C MET A 49 12.85 5.13 -8.18
N SER A 50 13.36 5.29 -9.40
CA SER A 50 13.13 6.49 -10.23
C SER A 50 11.76 6.41 -10.93
N ALA A 51 11.26 7.58 -11.37
CA ALA A 51 10.05 7.65 -12.17
C ALA A 51 10.20 6.89 -13.51
N ASP A 52 11.39 6.93 -14.11
CA ASP A 52 11.68 6.22 -15.37
C ASP A 52 11.70 4.70 -15.17
N SER A 53 12.28 4.23 -14.05
CA SER A 53 12.27 2.80 -13.71
C SER A 53 10.84 2.29 -13.50
N LEU A 54 10.00 3.08 -12.82
CA LEU A 54 8.59 2.75 -12.62
C LEU A 54 7.83 2.77 -13.96
N TYR A 55 8.07 3.77 -14.81
CA TYR A 55 7.48 3.86 -16.14
C TYR A 55 7.81 2.63 -16.98
N THR A 56 9.09 2.26 -17.05
CA THR A 56 9.54 1.05 -17.79
C THR A 56 8.86 -0.20 -17.28
N LEU A 57 8.72 -0.34 -15.95
CA LEU A 57 8.03 -1.48 -15.34
C LEU A 57 6.55 -1.49 -15.73
N MET A 58 5.90 -0.33 -15.74
CA MET A 58 4.48 -0.20 -16.09
C MET A 58 4.20 -0.46 -17.57
N CYS A 59 5.13 -0.16 -18.48
CA CYS A 59 4.99 -0.43 -19.92
C CYS A 59 4.90 -1.93 -20.24
N VAL A 60 5.24 -2.82 -19.31
CA VAL A 60 5.03 -4.26 -19.46
C VAL A 60 3.54 -4.60 -19.49
N ASP A 61 2.79 -4.02 -18.54
CA ASP A 61 1.37 -4.33 -18.31
C ASP A 61 0.42 -3.31 -18.96
N TYR A 62 0.91 -2.08 -19.21
CA TYR A 62 0.13 -1.01 -19.79
C TYR A 62 0.65 -0.57 -21.16
N GLU A 63 -0.27 -0.29 -22.06
CA GLU A 63 0.00 0.44 -23.29
C GLU A 63 -0.12 1.94 -23.03
N VAL A 64 0.94 2.70 -23.38
CA VAL A 64 0.97 4.16 -23.24
C VAL A 64 0.57 4.76 -24.58
N GLN A 65 -0.49 5.56 -24.59
CA GLN A 65 -1.08 6.11 -25.80
C GLN A 65 -0.32 7.34 -26.31
N ASP A 66 0.32 8.08 -25.39
CA ASP A 66 1.07 9.31 -25.69
C ASP A 66 2.24 9.43 -24.70
N GLU A 67 3.41 8.98 -25.13
CA GLU A 67 4.64 9.05 -24.33
C GLU A 67 5.11 10.49 -24.10
N GLU A 68 4.98 11.38 -25.08
CA GLU A 68 5.38 12.78 -24.97
C GLU A 68 4.55 13.47 -23.87
N SER A 69 3.25 13.19 -23.82
CA SER A 69 2.38 13.66 -22.76
C SER A 69 2.84 13.16 -21.40
N TRP A 70 3.24 11.89 -21.26
CA TRP A 70 3.80 11.36 -20.02
C TRP A 70 5.05 12.14 -19.59
N TYR A 71 6.07 12.24 -20.44
CA TYR A 71 7.31 12.94 -20.12
C TYR A 71 7.10 14.42 -19.80
N THR A 72 6.16 15.08 -20.48
CA THR A 72 5.83 16.48 -20.20
C THR A 72 5.25 16.68 -18.80
N HIS A 73 4.35 15.80 -18.37
CA HIS A 73 3.64 15.97 -17.11
C HIS A 73 4.35 15.30 -15.91
N SER A 74 5.21 14.31 -16.17
CA SER A 74 5.94 13.60 -15.10
C SER A 74 7.22 14.31 -14.63
N LYS A 75 7.57 15.47 -15.20
CA LYS A 75 8.81 16.22 -14.87
C LYS A 75 9.03 16.42 -13.38
N HIS A 76 7.97 16.68 -12.62
CA HIS A 76 8.07 16.81 -11.15
C HIS A 76 8.44 15.49 -10.47
N LEU A 77 7.99 14.34 -10.97
CA LEU A 77 8.38 13.02 -10.44
C LEU A 77 9.84 12.68 -10.77
N LEU A 78 10.33 13.13 -11.92
CA LEU A 78 11.73 12.95 -12.31
C LEU A 78 12.68 13.64 -11.32
N TYR A 79 12.28 14.81 -10.79
CA TYR A 79 13.08 15.56 -9.80
C TYR A 79 12.88 15.12 -8.35
N GLN A 80 11.66 14.72 -7.96
CA GLN A 80 11.30 14.46 -6.55
C GLN A 80 11.21 12.98 -6.18
N LYS A 81 11.44 12.06 -7.10
CA LYS A 81 11.17 10.63 -6.97
C LYS A 81 9.72 10.31 -6.55
N PRO A 82 9.11 9.24 -7.01
CA PRO A 82 7.83 8.78 -6.52
C PRO A 82 7.95 8.35 -5.05
N LYS A 83 6.95 8.63 -4.24
CA LYS A 83 6.90 8.15 -2.87
C LYS A 83 6.80 6.64 -2.84
N SER A 84 7.58 6.02 -1.96
CA SER A 84 7.55 4.56 -1.73
C SER A 84 6.15 4.11 -1.35
N GLY A 85 5.76 2.92 -1.78
CA GLY A 85 4.46 2.36 -1.46
C GLY A 85 4.06 1.23 -2.39
N TYR A 86 2.99 0.55 -2.03
CA TYR A 86 2.30 -0.34 -2.94
C TYR A 86 1.16 0.42 -3.62
N TYR A 87 1.16 0.47 -4.95
CA TYR A 87 0.15 1.16 -5.74
C TYR A 87 -0.54 0.18 -6.68
N ARG A 88 -1.84 0.07 -6.60
CA ARG A 88 -2.65 -0.66 -7.57
C ARG A 88 -3.34 0.34 -8.49
N PHE A 89 -3.09 0.22 -9.78
CA PHE A 89 -3.64 1.10 -10.79
C PHE A 89 -4.80 0.43 -11.54
N PRO A 90 -5.84 1.20 -11.92
CA PRO A 90 -6.98 0.68 -12.65
C PRO A 90 -6.62 0.32 -14.11
N VAL A 91 -7.56 -0.30 -14.81
CA VAL A 91 -7.44 -0.67 -16.23
C VAL A 91 -7.08 0.52 -17.12
N GLU A 92 -7.66 1.68 -16.85
CA GLU A 92 -7.40 2.92 -17.57
C GLU A 92 -7.09 4.06 -16.62
N MET A 93 -6.11 4.89 -16.96
CA MET A 93 -5.77 6.07 -16.14
C MET A 93 -5.07 7.16 -16.95
N GLY A 94 -5.32 8.42 -16.59
CA GLY A 94 -4.61 9.59 -17.10
C GLY A 94 -3.32 9.87 -16.33
N ASN A 95 -2.43 10.64 -16.93
CA ASN A 95 -1.14 11.03 -16.34
C ASN A 95 -1.31 11.71 -14.97
N LYS A 96 -2.26 12.62 -14.83
CA LYS A 96 -2.49 13.37 -13.60
C LYS A 96 -2.89 12.47 -12.43
N HIS A 97 -3.73 11.47 -12.67
CA HIS A 97 -4.13 10.51 -11.65
C HIS A 97 -2.92 9.73 -11.14
N LEU A 98 -2.12 9.17 -12.04
CA LEU A 98 -0.91 8.43 -11.73
C LEU A 98 0.10 9.29 -10.95
N ILE A 99 0.45 10.46 -11.50
CA ILE A 99 1.42 11.39 -10.92
C ILE A 99 0.99 11.82 -9.52
N ARG A 100 -0.26 12.22 -9.36
CA ARG A 100 -0.79 12.69 -8.07
C ARG A 100 -0.73 11.61 -6.99
N ARG A 101 -1.08 10.37 -7.33
CA ARG A 101 -0.99 9.25 -6.37
C ARG A 101 0.44 9.02 -5.91
N LEU A 102 1.39 9.02 -6.84
CA LEU A 102 2.82 8.83 -6.53
C LEU A 102 3.42 9.98 -5.74
N GLN A 103 3.04 11.23 -6.04
CA GLN A 103 3.52 12.42 -5.32
C GLN A 103 2.96 12.52 -3.90
N LEU A 104 1.68 12.19 -3.71
CA LEU A 104 1.02 12.26 -2.40
C LEU A 104 1.27 11.02 -1.54
N GLY A 105 1.80 9.93 -2.11
CA GLY A 105 1.97 8.67 -1.40
C GLY A 105 0.63 8.02 -1.07
N GLN A 106 -0.34 8.08 -2.00
CA GLN A 106 -1.65 7.45 -1.83
C GLN A 106 -1.55 5.95 -2.12
N GLU A 107 -0.91 5.23 -1.21
CA GLU A 107 -0.72 3.79 -1.29
C GLU A 107 -2.06 3.03 -1.32
N THR A 108 -2.02 1.86 -1.92
CA THR A 108 -3.08 0.86 -1.81
C THR A 108 -2.76 -0.07 -0.65
N PRO A 109 -3.67 -0.31 0.30
CA PRO A 109 -3.42 -1.26 1.38
C PRO A 109 -3.17 -2.67 0.83
N ILE A 110 -2.30 -3.41 1.49
CA ILE A 110 -2.04 -4.83 1.24
C ILE A 110 -2.63 -5.68 2.37
N LYS A 111 -2.89 -6.97 2.08
CA LYS A 111 -3.35 -7.93 3.09
C LYS A 111 -2.17 -8.57 3.81
N LEU A 112 -2.08 -8.31 5.10
CA LEU A 112 -1.14 -8.95 6.03
C LEU A 112 -1.89 -9.97 6.87
N SER A 113 -1.60 -11.26 6.67
CA SER A 113 -2.24 -12.36 7.40
C SER A 113 -1.30 -12.95 8.44
N PHE A 114 -1.75 -13.00 9.68
CA PHE A 114 -1.12 -13.78 10.73
C PHE A 114 -1.88 -15.11 10.90
N THR A 115 -1.16 -16.20 10.77
CA THR A 115 -1.72 -17.56 10.91
C THR A 115 -1.33 -18.13 12.25
N GLN A 116 -2.06 -19.14 12.70
CA GLN A 116 -1.76 -19.87 13.95
C GLN A 116 -0.42 -20.62 13.90
N SER A 117 0.20 -20.78 12.72
CA SER A 117 1.50 -21.41 12.57
C SER A 117 2.69 -20.53 13.02
N ILE A 118 2.47 -19.24 13.24
CA ILE A 118 3.50 -18.31 13.76
C ILE A 118 3.59 -18.47 15.27
N ARG A 119 4.63 -19.15 15.74
CA ARG A 119 4.80 -19.50 17.16
C ARG A 119 5.97 -18.76 17.83
N THR A 120 6.93 -18.28 17.06
CA THR A 120 8.11 -17.61 17.59
C THR A 120 8.22 -16.16 17.11
N ARG A 121 8.93 -15.33 17.91
CA ARG A 121 9.21 -13.94 17.55
C ARG A 121 9.98 -13.85 16.24
N THR A 122 10.93 -14.75 16.01
CA THR A 122 11.71 -14.81 14.76
C THR A 122 10.83 -15.12 13.55
N GLN A 123 9.91 -16.08 13.68
CA GLN A 123 8.94 -16.37 12.61
C GLN A 123 8.02 -15.18 12.32
N LEU A 124 7.57 -14.50 13.38
CA LEU A 124 6.71 -13.32 13.28
C LEU A 124 7.44 -12.17 12.57
N ALA A 125 8.66 -11.85 13.02
CA ALA A 125 9.49 -10.83 12.39
C ALA A 125 9.80 -11.14 10.92
N GLY A 126 10.13 -12.39 10.62
CA GLY A 126 10.37 -12.85 9.25
C GLY A 126 9.13 -12.77 8.35
N ALA A 127 7.93 -13.08 8.90
CA ALA A 127 6.68 -12.94 8.15
C ALA A 127 6.36 -11.48 7.82
N MET A 128 6.66 -10.55 8.73
CA MET A 128 6.49 -9.10 8.51
C MET A 128 7.48 -8.57 7.47
N GLY A 129 8.77 -8.89 7.60
CA GLY A 129 9.80 -8.45 6.65
C GLY A 129 9.63 -9.00 5.23
N LYS A 130 8.94 -10.15 5.07
CA LYS A 130 8.58 -10.69 3.75
C LYS A 130 7.40 -9.96 3.09
N LYS A 131 6.54 -9.34 3.87
CA LYS A 131 5.28 -8.75 3.39
C LYS A 131 5.30 -7.23 3.36
N LEU A 132 6.10 -6.59 4.18
CA LEU A 132 6.18 -5.14 4.38
C LEU A 132 7.59 -4.64 4.03
N LEU A 133 7.70 -3.35 3.79
CA LEU A 133 9.00 -2.67 3.66
C LEU A 133 9.58 -2.44 5.08
N LEU A 134 9.82 -3.53 5.78
CA LEU A 134 10.39 -3.53 7.13
C LEU A 134 11.61 -4.45 7.19
N ASP A 135 12.62 -4.03 7.95
CA ASP A 135 13.69 -4.96 8.32
C ASP A 135 13.20 -5.92 9.42
N SER A 136 13.26 -7.21 9.13
CA SER A 136 12.92 -8.25 10.11
C SER A 136 13.78 -8.18 11.38
N ALA A 137 15.01 -7.70 11.29
CA ALA A 137 15.87 -7.49 12.45
C ALA A 137 15.36 -6.35 13.36
N GLU A 138 14.88 -5.25 12.76
CA GLU A 138 14.25 -4.16 13.51
C GLU A 138 12.98 -4.63 14.23
N VAL A 139 12.13 -5.38 13.54
CA VAL A 139 10.92 -5.94 14.16
C VAL A 139 11.27 -6.90 15.29
N LEU A 140 12.27 -7.77 15.10
CA LEU A 140 12.73 -8.69 16.14
C LEU A 140 13.26 -7.93 17.37
N GLN A 141 14.04 -6.89 17.16
CA GLN A 141 14.52 -6.02 18.23
C GLN A 141 13.36 -5.44 19.06
N ARG A 142 12.28 -4.95 18.41
CA ARG A 142 11.08 -4.47 19.13
C ARG A 142 10.39 -5.58 19.91
N LEU A 143 10.32 -6.82 19.37
CA LEU A 143 9.74 -7.99 20.03
C LEU A 143 10.59 -8.51 21.21
N GLU A 144 11.82 -8.08 21.33
CA GLU A 144 12.76 -8.44 22.40
C GLU A 144 12.99 -7.30 23.41
N ASP A 145 12.63 -6.07 23.05
CA ASP A 145 12.77 -4.91 23.92
C ASP A 145 11.68 -4.87 25.00
N LYS A 146 12.12 -5.21 26.22
CA LYS A 146 11.25 -5.25 27.40
C LYS A 146 10.62 -3.90 27.73
N THR A 147 11.38 -2.80 27.54
CA THR A 147 10.91 -1.44 27.81
C THR A 147 9.86 -1.02 26.77
N TYR A 148 10.12 -1.33 25.52
CA TYR A 148 9.18 -1.07 24.43
C TYR A 148 7.87 -1.84 24.60
N LEU A 149 7.94 -3.12 24.96
CA LEU A 149 6.74 -3.97 25.14
C LEU A 149 5.92 -3.62 26.38
N ALA A 150 6.54 -3.04 27.41
CA ALA A 150 5.85 -2.64 28.63
C ALA A 150 4.71 -1.64 28.38
N GLN A 151 4.82 -0.78 27.36
CA GLN A 151 3.73 0.14 26.95
C GLN A 151 2.47 -0.56 26.49
N TYR A 152 2.58 -1.81 26.05
CA TYR A 152 1.48 -2.68 25.62
C TYR A 152 1.06 -3.67 26.71
N GLY A 153 1.67 -3.63 27.90
CA GLY A 153 1.45 -4.56 29.00
C GLY A 153 1.97 -5.97 28.72
N LEU A 154 3.02 -6.08 27.88
CA LEU A 154 3.59 -7.33 27.42
C LEU A 154 5.07 -7.45 27.81
N THR A 155 5.57 -8.68 27.76
CA THR A 155 7.00 -9.02 27.90
C THR A 155 7.48 -9.68 26.59
N PRO A 156 8.79 -9.85 26.39
CA PRO A 156 9.30 -10.61 25.24
C PRO A 156 8.67 -12.00 25.08
N GLU A 157 8.39 -12.68 26.18
CA GLU A 157 7.77 -14.03 26.17
C GLU A 157 6.32 -13.99 25.68
N THR A 158 5.61 -12.90 25.92
CA THR A 158 4.19 -12.73 25.59
C THR A 158 3.92 -11.84 24.39
N ALA A 159 4.97 -11.28 23.77
CA ALA A 159 4.87 -10.32 22.67
C ALA A 159 4.07 -10.83 21.46
N VAL A 160 4.16 -12.13 21.17
CA VAL A 160 3.40 -12.76 20.07
C VAL A 160 1.89 -12.66 20.28
N CYS A 161 1.42 -12.63 21.53
CA CYS A 161 -0.02 -12.52 21.86
C CYS A 161 -0.67 -11.22 21.36
N LEU A 162 0.14 -10.19 21.06
CA LEU A 162 -0.33 -8.93 20.47
C LEU A 162 -0.94 -9.15 19.07
N PHE A 163 -0.43 -10.13 18.33
CA PHE A 163 -0.75 -10.37 16.93
C PHE A 163 -1.82 -11.44 16.81
N ILE A 164 -3.08 -11.02 17.02
CA ILE A 164 -4.23 -11.92 16.90
C ILE A 164 -4.28 -12.51 15.48
N PRO A 165 -4.40 -13.85 15.33
CA PRO A 165 -4.53 -14.49 14.02
C PRO A 165 -5.73 -13.94 13.25
N ASN A 166 -5.46 -13.23 12.18
CA ASN A 166 -6.45 -12.62 11.27
C ASN A 166 -5.74 -12.08 10.03
N THR A 167 -6.49 -11.55 9.08
CA THR A 167 -6.00 -10.79 7.94
C THR A 167 -6.29 -9.30 8.14
N TYR A 168 -5.24 -8.50 8.08
CA TYR A 168 -5.30 -7.06 8.29
C TYR A 168 -4.95 -6.32 7.01
N GLU A 169 -5.66 -5.23 6.74
CA GLU A 169 -5.26 -4.28 5.70
C GLU A 169 -4.29 -3.27 6.31
N VAL A 170 -3.09 -3.20 5.73
CA VAL A 170 -1.99 -2.35 6.19
C VAL A 170 -1.29 -1.72 4.98
N TYR A 171 -0.61 -0.61 5.19
CA TYR A 171 0.24 -0.03 4.15
C TYR A 171 1.59 -0.73 4.12
N TRP A 172 2.11 -0.96 2.91
CA TRP A 172 3.37 -1.65 2.71
C TRP A 172 4.57 -0.92 3.35
N THR A 173 4.52 0.42 3.40
CA THR A 173 5.55 1.28 3.99
C THR A 173 5.37 1.56 5.48
N MET A 174 4.40 0.89 6.12
CA MET A 174 4.13 1.08 7.56
C MET A 174 5.37 0.77 8.39
N SER A 175 5.77 1.68 9.30
CA SER A 175 6.87 1.45 10.22
C SER A 175 6.55 0.38 11.27
N ALA A 176 7.59 -0.18 11.90
CA ALA A 176 7.40 -1.16 12.98
C ALA A 176 6.53 -0.59 14.11
N ASP A 177 6.77 0.66 14.53
CA ASP A 177 5.99 1.30 15.61
C ASP A 177 4.52 1.48 15.23
N GLN A 178 4.25 1.89 13.98
CA GLN A 178 2.87 2.01 13.46
C GLN A 178 2.18 0.64 13.43
N LEU A 179 2.90 -0.41 13.02
CA LEU A 179 2.36 -1.77 12.99
C LEU A 179 2.03 -2.27 14.39
N PHE A 180 2.93 -2.10 15.37
CA PHE A 180 2.65 -2.48 16.75
C PHE A 180 1.47 -1.72 17.34
N ALA A 181 1.40 -0.42 17.13
CA ALA A 181 0.27 0.40 17.57
C ALA A 181 -1.06 -0.06 16.92
N ARG A 182 -1.02 -0.41 15.63
CA ARG A 182 -2.18 -0.95 14.91
C ARG A 182 -2.60 -2.31 15.49
N MET A 183 -1.65 -3.20 15.73
CA MET A 183 -1.94 -4.52 16.32
C MET A 183 -2.46 -4.41 17.75
N HIS A 184 -1.94 -3.47 18.53
CA HIS A 184 -2.46 -3.20 19.87
C HIS A 184 -3.93 -2.73 19.84
N LYS A 185 -4.29 -1.87 18.90
CA LYS A 185 -5.69 -1.47 18.70
C LYS A 185 -6.59 -2.65 18.38
N GLU A 186 -6.14 -3.57 17.52
CA GLU A 186 -6.90 -4.80 17.20
C GLU A 186 -6.94 -5.77 18.37
N TYR A 187 -5.87 -5.88 19.15
CA TYR A 187 -5.82 -6.65 20.39
C TYR A 187 -6.84 -6.15 21.40
N LEU A 188 -6.92 -4.83 21.64
CA LEU A 188 -7.91 -4.24 22.55
C LEU A 188 -9.35 -4.44 22.04
N ARG A 189 -9.58 -4.36 20.72
CA ARG A 189 -10.87 -4.64 20.10
C ARG A 189 -11.28 -6.11 20.27
N PHE A 190 -10.35 -7.03 20.10
CA PHE A 190 -10.58 -8.46 20.28
C PHE A 190 -10.91 -8.77 21.74
N TRP A 191 -10.11 -8.27 22.69
CA TRP A 191 -10.30 -8.43 24.13
C TRP A 191 -11.30 -7.40 24.68
N ASN A 192 -12.53 -7.44 24.17
CA ASN A 192 -13.64 -6.62 24.67
C ASN A 192 -14.05 -7.03 26.10
N GLU A 193 -14.97 -6.28 26.71
CA GLU A 193 -15.43 -6.52 28.09
C GLU A 193 -15.96 -7.93 28.28
N GLU A 194 -16.77 -8.43 27.32
CA GLU A 194 -17.35 -9.78 27.40
C GLU A 194 -16.27 -10.88 27.45
N ARG A 195 -15.27 -10.80 26.55
CA ARG A 195 -14.18 -11.78 26.51
C ARG A 195 -13.29 -11.71 27.75
N ARG A 196 -13.03 -10.50 28.24
CA ARG A 196 -12.27 -10.30 29.48
C ARG A 196 -13.04 -10.85 30.70
N ALA A 197 -14.35 -10.66 30.76
CA ALA A 197 -15.19 -11.21 31.82
C ALA A 197 -15.20 -12.76 31.80
N LYS A 198 -15.29 -13.37 30.63
CA LYS A 198 -15.21 -14.83 30.45
C LYS A 198 -13.83 -15.38 30.89
N ALA A 199 -12.73 -14.72 30.49
CA ALA A 199 -11.38 -15.10 30.92
C ALA A 199 -11.26 -15.03 32.46
N LYS A 200 -11.72 -13.91 33.05
CA LYS A 200 -11.70 -13.70 34.51
C LYS A 200 -12.51 -14.74 35.26
N ALA A 201 -13.66 -15.16 34.73
CA ALA A 201 -14.50 -16.21 35.34
C ALA A 201 -13.78 -17.58 35.38
N LEU A 202 -12.83 -17.81 34.48
CA LEU A 202 -11.96 -18.98 34.47
C LEU A 202 -10.65 -18.77 35.28
N GLY A 203 -10.47 -17.61 35.92
CA GLY A 203 -9.25 -17.27 36.65
C GLY A 203 -8.04 -16.98 35.75
N LEU A 204 -8.28 -16.65 34.47
CA LEU A 204 -7.24 -16.46 33.48
C LEU A 204 -7.16 -15.00 33.00
N THR A 205 -5.94 -14.60 32.66
CA THR A 205 -5.66 -13.35 31.93
C THR A 205 -5.82 -13.55 30.42
N PRO A 206 -6.00 -12.48 29.63
CA PRO A 206 -6.00 -12.56 28.16
C PRO A 206 -4.77 -13.26 27.57
N VAL A 207 -3.59 -13.06 28.15
CA VAL A 207 -2.34 -13.69 27.71
C VAL A 207 -2.35 -15.20 27.97
N GLU A 208 -2.81 -15.62 29.15
CA GLU A 208 -2.91 -17.03 29.49
C GLU A 208 -3.92 -17.76 28.61
N VAL A 209 -5.05 -17.13 28.30
CA VAL A 209 -6.03 -17.68 27.33
C VAL A 209 -5.39 -17.82 25.94
N ALA A 210 -4.64 -16.81 25.45
CA ALA A 210 -3.95 -16.90 24.18
C ALA A 210 -2.90 -18.01 24.16
N THR A 211 -2.18 -18.21 25.26
CA THR A 211 -1.20 -19.29 25.43
C THR A 211 -1.88 -20.66 25.37
N LEU A 212 -2.97 -20.85 26.11
CA LEU A 212 -3.74 -22.11 26.06
C LEU A 212 -4.29 -22.37 24.67
N ALA A 213 -4.84 -21.34 23.99
CA ALA A 213 -5.32 -21.47 22.63
C ALA A 213 -4.21 -21.89 21.65
N SER A 214 -2.98 -21.41 21.83
CA SER A 214 -1.84 -21.81 20.99
C SER A 214 -1.45 -23.28 21.20
N ILE A 215 -1.55 -23.79 22.42
CA ILE A 215 -1.30 -25.21 22.74
C ILE A 215 -2.38 -26.10 22.08
N VAL A 216 -3.66 -25.75 22.25
CA VAL A 216 -4.76 -26.48 21.62
C VAL A 216 -4.62 -26.50 20.09
N ALA A 217 -4.29 -25.37 19.48
CA ALA A 217 -4.06 -25.28 18.03
C ALA A 217 -2.82 -26.05 17.55
N SER A 218 -1.93 -26.49 18.44
CA SER A 218 -0.78 -27.31 18.07
C SER A 218 -1.07 -28.80 18.05
N GLU A 219 -2.15 -29.22 18.68
CA GLU A 219 -2.55 -30.62 18.78
C GLU A 219 -3.61 -31.03 17.71
N THR A 220 -4.12 -30.05 16.97
CA THR A 220 -5.08 -30.27 15.85
C THR A 220 -4.43 -30.13 14.48
#